data_5cd51faa3a75c702d0e30599f09d505f
#
_entry.id   5cd51faa3a75c702d0e30599f09d505f
#
_cell.length_a   1.000
_cell.length_b   1.000
_cell.length_c   1.000
_cell.angle_alpha   90.00
_cell.angle_beta   90.00
_cell.angle_gamma   90.00
#
_symmetry.space_group_name_H-M   'P 1'
#
loop_
_entity.id
_entity.type
_entity.pdbx_description
1 polymer ?
#
loop_
_entity_poly.entity_id
_entity_poly.type
_entity_poly.pdbx_seq_one_letter_code
_entity_poly.pdbx_strand_id
1 'polypeptide(L)'
;MSILGAMFSGVSGLTAQSQALGAIADNITNQNTIGYKATEVRFQTLVTAQASQNNYSPGGVQQRPFASVDVQGLFNTSTNPTDLALSGSGFFVTNVGNSND
;
A
#
# COMPACT_ATOMS: atom_id res chain seq x y z
N MET A 1 -11.97 -29.96 7.76
CA MET A 1 -11.98 -28.50 7.89
C MET A 1 -12.35 -28.12 9.31
N SER A 2 -11.56 -27.29 9.99
CA SER A 2 -11.92 -26.81 11.34
C SER A 2 -12.77 -25.54 11.21
N ILE A 3 -13.88 -25.48 11.94
CA ILE A 3 -14.73 -24.28 12.04
C ILE A 3 -13.89 -23.08 12.50
N LEU A 4 -12.96 -23.31 13.42
CA LEU A 4 -12.03 -22.29 13.89
C LEU A 4 -11.14 -21.74 12.77
N GLY A 5 -10.61 -22.59 11.88
CA GLY A 5 -9.84 -22.17 10.71
C GLY A 5 -10.65 -21.32 9.74
N ALA A 6 -11.91 -21.65 9.51
CA ALA A 6 -12.81 -20.86 8.69
C ALA A 6 -13.09 -19.48 9.31
N MET A 7 -13.27 -19.43 10.64
CA MET A 7 -13.44 -18.17 11.36
C MET A 7 -12.19 -17.27 11.27
N PHE A 8 -10.99 -17.81 11.48
CA PHE A 8 -9.75 -17.05 11.33
C PHE A 8 -9.57 -16.52 9.90
N SER A 9 -9.88 -17.33 8.89
CA SER A 9 -9.84 -16.88 7.50
C SER A 9 -10.81 -15.72 7.24
N GLY A 10 -12.04 -15.81 7.80
CA GLY A 10 -13.02 -14.74 7.72
C GLY A 10 -12.56 -13.44 8.39
N VAL A 11 -11.99 -13.55 9.60
CA VAL A 11 -11.45 -12.38 10.33
C VAL A 11 -10.28 -11.76 9.56
N SER A 12 -9.37 -12.57 9.00
CA SER A 12 -8.27 -12.06 8.18
C SER A 12 -8.78 -11.28 6.96
N GLY A 13 -9.84 -11.77 6.31
CA GLY A 13 -10.48 -11.09 5.20
C GLY A 13 -11.08 -9.74 5.59
N LEU A 14 -11.81 -9.68 6.71
CA LEU A 14 -12.38 -8.43 7.22
C LEU A 14 -11.30 -7.42 7.59
N THR A 15 -10.23 -7.86 8.25
CA THR A 15 -9.10 -7.02 8.61
C THR A 15 -8.42 -6.45 7.36
N ALA A 16 -8.20 -7.29 6.36
CA ALA A 16 -7.60 -6.88 5.10
C ALA A 16 -8.47 -5.85 4.35
N GLN A 17 -9.79 -6.02 4.33
CA GLN A 17 -10.71 -5.05 3.74
C GLN A 17 -10.76 -3.73 4.53
N SER A 18 -10.71 -3.80 5.85
CA SER A 18 -10.65 -2.59 6.70
C SER A 18 -9.40 -1.76 6.38
N GLN A 19 -8.25 -2.39 6.18
CA GLN A 19 -7.03 -1.69 5.82
C GLN A 19 -7.07 -1.13 4.38
N ALA A 20 -7.71 -1.84 3.45
CA ALA A 20 -7.94 -1.29 2.12
C ALA A 20 -8.81 -0.03 2.14
N LEU A 21 -9.87 -0.03 2.96
CA LEU A 21 -10.69 1.16 3.17
C LEU A 21 -9.88 2.31 3.81
N GLY A 22 -8.99 2.00 4.76
CA GLY A 22 -8.07 2.97 5.35
C GLY A 22 -7.19 3.64 4.29
N ALA A 23 -6.57 2.87 3.39
CA ALA A 23 -5.75 3.41 2.30
C ALA A 23 -6.56 4.28 1.34
N ILE A 24 -7.81 3.90 1.02
CA ILE A 24 -8.71 4.72 0.21
C ILE A 24 -9.03 6.04 0.92
N ALA A 25 -9.32 6.00 2.21
CA ALA A 25 -9.59 7.19 3.01
C ALA A 25 -8.38 8.14 3.04
N ASP A 26 -7.17 7.60 3.21
CA ASP A 26 -5.93 8.39 3.16
C ASP A 26 -5.72 9.02 1.78
N ASN A 27 -5.97 8.30 0.70
CA ASN A 27 -5.88 8.84 -0.66
C ASN A 27 -6.88 9.98 -0.90
N ILE A 28 -8.10 9.84 -0.40
CA ILE A 28 -9.15 10.87 -0.52
C ILE A 28 -8.78 12.11 0.31
N THR A 29 -8.33 11.91 1.54
CA THR A 29 -7.98 13.02 2.44
C THR A 29 -6.81 13.84 1.90
N ASN A 30 -5.87 13.18 1.23
CA ASN A 30 -4.65 13.80 0.72
C ASN A 30 -4.70 14.13 -0.77
N GLN A 31 -5.87 14.07 -1.42
CA GLN A 31 -6.00 14.35 -2.86
C GLN A 31 -5.47 15.74 -3.27
N ASN A 32 -5.52 16.72 -2.35
CA ASN A 32 -5.02 18.08 -2.56
C ASN A 32 -3.65 18.33 -1.92
N THR A 33 -3.02 17.32 -1.33
CA THR A 33 -1.69 17.44 -0.73
C THR A 33 -0.62 17.40 -1.81
N ILE A 34 0.19 18.45 -1.89
CA ILE A 34 1.27 18.54 -2.88
C ILE A 34 2.33 17.47 -2.60
N GLY A 35 2.72 16.72 -3.64
CA GLY A 35 3.71 15.66 -3.53
C GLY A 35 3.19 14.35 -2.92
N TYR A 36 1.91 14.27 -2.60
CA TYR A 36 1.33 13.03 -2.12
C TYR A 36 1.35 11.94 -3.21
N LYS A 37 1.71 10.74 -2.82
CA LYS A 37 1.69 9.55 -3.67
C LYS A 37 0.65 8.56 -3.16
N ALA A 38 -0.26 8.17 -4.03
CA ALA A 38 -1.35 7.29 -3.68
C ALA A 38 -0.84 5.93 -3.19
N THR A 39 -1.49 5.40 -2.17
CA THR A 39 -1.23 4.06 -1.64
C THR A 39 -2.30 3.11 -2.14
N GLU A 40 -1.88 2.04 -2.78
CA GLU A 40 -2.72 0.91 -3.18
C GLU A 40 -2.54 -0.25 -2.20
N VAL A 41 -3.59 -1.02 -2.00
CA VAL A 41 -3.51 -2.25 -1.20
C VAL A 41 -3.66 -3.45 -2.12
N ARG A 42 -2.65 -4.30 -2.12
CA ARG A 42 -2.66 -5.59 -2.83
C ARG A 42 -2.91 -6.71 -1.82
N PHE A 43 -3.68 -7.69 -2.26
CA PHE A 43 -4.01 -8.84 -1.43
C PHE A 43 -3.19 -10.06 -1.87
N GLN A 44 -2.72 -10.81 -0.88
CA GLN A 44 -2.01 -12.07 -1.09
C GLN A 44 -2.72 -13.16 -0.31
N THR A 45 -2.92 -14.31 -0.94
CA THR A 45 -3.41 -15.49 -0.23
C THR A 45 -2.29 -16.11 0.60
N LEU A 46 -2.60 -16.50 1.83
CA LEU A 46 -1.68 -17.30 2.62
C LEU A 46 -1.70 -18.75 2.13
N VAL A 47 -0.53 -19.27 1.80
CA VAL A 47 -0.37 -20.66 1.36
C VAL A 47 -0.45 -21.58 2.58
N THR A 48 -1.38 -22.51 2.55
CA THR A 48 -1.51 -23.53 3.57
C THR A 48 -0.98 -24.86 3.05
N ALA A 49 -0.39 -25.65 3.94
CA ALA A 49 -0.01 -27.03 3.63
C ALA A 49 -1.26 -27.88 3.48
N GLN A 50 -1.49 -28.38 2.27
CA GLN A 50 -2.59 -29.29 2.00
C GLN A 50 -2.09 -30.72 2.13
N ALA A 51 -2.51 -31.38 3.19
CA ALA A 51 -2.06 -32.73 3.50
C ALA A 51 -2.70 -33.83 2.62
N SER A 52 -3.79 -33.50 1.91
CA SER A 52 -4.53 -34.43 1.06
C SER A 52 -5.37 -33.67 0.06
N GLN A 53 -5.55 -34.25 -1.15
CA GLN A 53 -6.35 -33.65 -2.23
C GLN A 53 -7.83 -33.45 -1.85
N ASN A 54 -8.32 -34.15 -0.85
CA ASN A 54 -9.72 -34.11 -0.43
C ASN A 54 -9.96 -33.20 0.79
N ASN A 55 -8.93 -32.51 1.28
CA ASN A 55 -9.05 -31.69 2.48
C ASN A 55 -8.64 -30.24 2.18
N TYR A 56 -9.61 -29.37 1.97
CA TYR A 56 -9.39 -27.94 1.82
C TYR A 56 -9.04 -27.30 3.15
N SER A 57 -7.94 -26.58 3.22
CA SER A 57 -7.51 -25.80 4.39
C SER A 57 -7.52 -24.31 4.04
N PRO A 58 -8.43 -23.49 4.64
CA PRO A 58 -8.46 -22.07 4.39
C PRO A 58 -7.22 -21.39 4.99
N GLY A 59 -6.51 -20.59 4.18
CA GLY A 59 -5.30 -19.87 4.60
C GLY A 59 -5.52 -18.41 4.99
N GLY A 60 -6.65 -17.85 4.59
CA GLY A 60 -6.90 -16.42 4.77
C GLY A 60 -6.16 -15.56 3.76
N VAL A 61 -6.19 -14.24 3.99
CA VAL A 61 -5.61 -13.22 3.14
C VAL A 61 -4.75 -12.27 3.96
N GLN A 62 -3.67 -11.80 3.36
CA GLN A 62 -2.81 -10.75 3.90
C GLN A 62 -2.79 -9.58 2.91
N GLN A 63 -2.90 -8.37 3.44
CA GLN A 63 -2.77 -7.16 2.65
C GLN A 63 -1.31 -6.72 2.60
N ARG A 64 -0.95 -6.07 1.49
CA ARG A 64 0.35 -5.47 1.28
C ARG A 64 0.17 -4.07 0.69
N PRO A 65 0.42 -3.01 1.47
CA PRO A 65 0.35 -1.65 0.96
C PRO A 65 1.50 -1.41 -0.02
N PHE A 66 1.20 -0.70 -1.10
CA PHE A 66 2.14 -0.33 -2.14
C PHE A 66 1.95 1.14 -2.48
N ALA A 67 2.98 1.96 -2.31
CA ALA A 67 2.94 3.37 -2.68
C ALA A 67 3.36 3.55 -4.15
N SER A 68 2.52 4.22 -4.94
CA SER A 68 2.78 4.50 -6.36
C SER A 68 3.71 5.71 -6.52
N VAL A 69 4.97 5.57 -6.07
CA VAL A 69 5.94 6.66 -6.05
C VAL A 69 6.43 7.08 -7.42
N ASP A 70 6.35 6.19 -8.41
CA ASP A 70 6.75 6.38 -9.80
C ASP A 70 5.71 7.13 -10.64
N VAL A 71 4.47 7.21 -10.18
CA VAL A 71 3.38 7.88 -10.90
C VAL A 71 3.50 9.38 -10.73
N GLN A 72 3.64 10.10 -11.85
CA GLN A 72 3.68 11.56 -11.88
C GLN A 72 2.28 12.15 -11.68
N GLY A 73 2.15 13.07 -10.71
CA GLY A 73 0.94 13.85 -10.49
C GLY A 73 0.87 15.10 -11.39
N LEU A 74 -0.21 15.83 -11.27
CA LEU A 74 -0.39 17.11 -11.94
C LEU A 74 0.53 18.18 -11.30
N PHE A 75 1.12 19.01 -12.16
CA PHE A 75 1.89 20.16 -11.70
C PHE A 75 0.95 21.28 -11.22
N ASN A 76 1.23 21.80 -10.04
CA ASN A 76 0.59 22.99 -9.53
C ASN A 76 1.53 24.19 -9.67
N THR A 77 0.97 25.36 -10.02
CA THR A 77 1.72 26.60 -10.03
C THR A 77 1.97 27.08 -8.61
N SER A 78 3.20 27.48 -8.31
CA SER A 78 3.59 28.07 -7.04
C SER A 78 4.07 29.50 -7.25
N THR A 79 3.87 30.35 -6.24
CA THR A 79 4.40 31.73 -6.21
C THR A 79 5.77 31.82 -5.54
N ASN A 80 6.24 30.74 -4.93
CA ASN A 80 7.54 30.71 -4.28
C ASN A 80 8.65 30.38 -5.29
N PRO A 81 9.70 31.19 -5.38
CA PRO A 81 10.80 30.96 -6.33
C PRO A 81 11.71 29.76 -5.99
N THR A 82 11.56 29.20 -4.78
CA THR A 82 12.34 28.06 -4.32
C THR A 82 11.66 26.70 -4.56
N ASP A 83 10.41 26.71 -5.01
CA ASP A 83 9.69 25.47 -5.27
C ASP A 83 10.18 24.86 -6.60
N LEU A 84 10.53 23.60 -6.54
CA LEU A 84 11.04 22.84 -7.67
C LEU A 84 10.16 21.64 -7.93
N ALA A 85 9.88 21.38 -9.21
CA ALA A 85 9.16 20.19 -9.62
C ALA A 85 9.95 19.45 -10.71
N LEU A 86 10.00 18.13 -10.59
CA LEU A 86 10.60 17.26 -11.60
C LEU A 86 9.57 16.85 -12.64
N SER A 87 9.89 17.05 -13.91
CA SER A 87 9.11 16.52 -15.04
C SER A 87 9.82 15.32 -15.62
N GLY A 88 9.15 14.18 -15.60
CA GLY A 88 9.71 12.90 -16.09
C GLY A 88 10.04 11.92 -15.00
N SER A 89 10.70 10.82 -15.36
CA SER A 89 11.11 9.76 -14.43
C SER A 89 12.41 10.10 -13.73
N GLY A 90 12.29 10.57 -12.51
CA GLY A 90 13.46 10.90 -11.68
C GLY A 90 13.04 11.21 -10.26
N PHE A 91 14.03 11.31 -9.37
CA PHE A 91 13.82 11.63 -7.97
C PHE A 91 14.84 12.67 -7.52
N PHE A 92 14.46 13.50 -6.57
CA PHE A 92 15.41 14.38 -5.91
C PHE A 92 16.35 13.56 -5.03
N VAL A 93 17.65 13.78 -5.17
CA VAL A 93 18.64 13.21 -4.29
C VAL A 93 18.71 14.08 -3.04
N THR A 94 18.38 13.53 -1.90
CA THR A 94 18.50 14.19 -0.60
C THR A 94 19.61 13.52 0.20
N ASN A 95 20.50 14.31 0.79
CA ASN A 95 21.50 13.82 1.73
C ASN A 95 20.98 14.11 3.15
N VAL A 96 20.80 13.06 3.93
CA VAL A 96 20.60 13.20 5.38
C VAL A 96 21.99 13.49 5.96
N GLY A 97 22.29 14.79 6.13
CA GLY A 97 23.60 15.28 6.51
C GLY A 97 24.05 14.79 7.88
N ASN A 98 24.44 13.54 7.97
CA ASN A 98 25.25 12.96 9.03
C ASN A 98 25.92 11.63 8.62
N SER A 99 26.37 11.48 7.40
CA SER A 99 27.36 10.46 7.08
C SER A 99 28.67 11.16 6.73
N ASN A 100 29.60 11.17 7.69
CA ASN A 100 30.99 11.22 7.39
C ASN A 100 31.32 10.01 6.51
N ASP A 101 31.42 10.22 5.21
CA ASP A 101 32.30 9.54 4.25
C ASP A 101 32.47 10.44 3.03
#